data_070e8dc9d90bbb81e5ff39b141ec98a1
#
_entry.id   070e8dc9d90bbb81e5ff39b141ec98a1
#
_cell.length_a   1.000
_cell.length_b   1.000
_cell.length_c   1.000
_cell.angle_alpha   90.00
_cell.angle_beta   90.00
_cell.angle_gamma   90.00
#
_symmetry.space_group_name_H-M   'P 1'
#
loop_
_entity.id
_entity.type
_entity.pdbx_description
1 polymer ?
#
loop_
_entity_poly.entity_id
_entity_poly.type
_entity_poly.pdbx_seq_one_letter_code
_entity_poly.pdbx_strand_id
1 'polypeptide(L)' 'MERLQELRRRRVMSISDLSEVSGVHRNTIHRIEQGKPAYTTTIRKLARALDVDPAELIGLDRREG' A
#
# COMPACT_ATOMS: atom_id res chain seq x y z
N MET A 1 -2.23 -2.23 7.47
CA MET A 1 -1.41 -1.07 7.05
C MET A 1 -2.33 0.09 6.73
N GLU A 2 -2.53 0.93 7.72
CA GLU A 2 -3.44 2.06 7.57
C GLU A 2 -3.04 3.03 6.50
N ARG A 3 -1.75 3.24 6.36
CA ARG A 3 -1.28 4.22 5.38
C ARG A 3 -1.59 3.79 3.95
N LEU A 4 -1.68 2.49 3.71
CA LEU A 4 -2.00 2.02 2.38
C LEU A 4 -3.37 2.53 1.94
N GLN A 5 -4.36 2.39 2.81
CA GLN A 5 -5.70 2.85 2.48
C GLN A 5 -5.73 4.36 2.29
N GLU A 6 -5.06 5.08 3.16
CA GLU A 6 -4.99 6.53 3.09
C GLU A 6 -4.38 7.00 1.78
N LEU A 7 -3.25 6.42 1.41
CA LEU A 7 -2.55 6.83 0.20
C LEU A 7 -3.33 6.45 -1.06
N ARG A 8 -3.98 5.29 -1.01
CA ARG A 8 -4.83 4.89 -2.13
C ARG A 8 -5.98 5.88 -2.33
N ARG A 9 -6.61 6.29 -1.24
CA ARG A 9 -7.73 7.22 -1.31
C ARG A 9 -7.30 8.59 -1.79
N ARG A 10 -6.11 9.02 -1.42
CA ARG A 10 -5.60 10.29 -1.91
C ARG A 10 -5.48 10.32 -3.42
N ARG A 11 -5.24 9.16 -4.02
CA ARG A 11 -5.16 9.08 -5.46
C ARG A 11 -6.49 8.74 -6.09
N VAL A 12 -7.54 8.70 -5.29
CA VAL A 12 -8.89 8.40 -5.75
C VAL A 12 -8.91 7.09 -6.53
N MET A 13 -8.29 6.06 -5.94
CA MET A 13 -8.23 4.74 -6.53
C MET A 13 -9.06 3.76 -5.74
N SER A 14 -9.78 2.89 -6.43
CA SER A 14 -10.43 1.77 -5.78
C SER A 14 -9.39 0.69 -5.54
N ILE A 15 -9.75 -0.35 -4.77
CA ILE A 15 -8.87 -1.48 -4.57
C ILE A 15 -8.60 -2.16 -5.92
N SER A 16 -9.61 -2.24 -6.77
CA SER A 16 -9.43 -2.82 -8.10
C SER A 16 -8.45 -2.01 -8.94
N ASP A 17 -8.54 -0.69 -8.87
CA ASP A 17 -7.61 0.17 -9.59
C ASP A 17 -6.18 -0.07 -9.13
N LEU A 18 -5.98 -0.10 -7.83
CA LEU A 18 -4.65 -0.32 -7.29
C LEU A 18 -4.13 -1.71 -7.67
N SER A 19 -5.01 -2.71 -7.67
CA SER A 19 -4.66 -4.06 -8.07
C SER A 19 -4.12 -4.07 -9.50
N GLU A 20 -4.80 -3.37 -10.40
CA GLU A 20 -4.37 -3.32 -11.78
C GLU A 20 -3.03 -2.66 -11.96
N VAL A 21 -2.82 -1.54 -11.30
CA VAL A 21 -1.58 -0.79 -11.48
C VAL A 21 -0.41 -1.46 -10.78
N SER A 22 -0.65 -2.09 -9.65
CA SER A 22 0.43 -2.65 -8.85
C SER A 22 0.75 -4.09 -9.21
N GLY A 23 -0.19 -4.80 -9.79
CA GLY A 23 -0.02 -6.22 -10.04
C GLY A 23 -0.24 -7.08 -8.80
N VAL A 24 -0.78 -6.49 -7.73
CA VAL A 24 -1.07 -7.21 -6.50
C VAL A 24 -2.55 -7.54 -6.48
N HIS A 25 -2.88 -8.79 -6.15
CA HIS A 25 -4.27 -9.23 -6.15
C HIS A 25 -5.10 -8.41 -5.18
N ARG A 26 -6.35 -8.08 -5.56
CA ARG A 26 -7.18 -7.24 -4.72
C ARG A 26 -7.46 -7.85 -3.34
N ASN A 27 -7.58 -9.16 -3.24
CA ASN A 27 -7.78 -9.77 -1.92
C ASN A 27 -6.58 -9.50 -1.03
N THR A 28 -5.38 -9.53 -1.60
CA THR A 28 -4.17 -9.24 -0.85
C THR A 28 -4.17 -7.79 -0.37
N ILE A 29 -4.54 -6.87 -1.25
CA ILE A 29 -4.60 -5.46 -0.89
C ILE A 29 -5.61 -5.25 0.25
N HIS A 30 -6.78 -5.85 0.12
CA HIS A 30 -7.82 -5.72 1.13
C HIS A 30 -7.33 -6.21 2.48
N ARG A 31 -6.67 -7.37 2.51
CA ARG A 31 -6.16 -7.92 3.76
C ARG A 31 -5.09 -7.05 4.39
N ILE A 32 -4.22 -6.50 3.56
CA ILE A 32 -3.17 -5.61 4.06
C ILE A 32 -3.80 -4.35 4.66
N GLU A 33 -4.81 -3.81 4.02
CA GLU A 33 -5.48 -2.62 4.54
C GLU A 33 -6.15 -2.90 5.87
N GLN A 34 -6.50 -4.15 6.11
CA GLN A 34 -7.12 -4.53 7.37
C GLN A 34 -6.12 -4.89 8.45
N GLY A 35 -4.85 -4.69 8.22
CA GLY A 35 -3.84 -4.90 9.23
C GLY A 35 -3.06 -6.19 9.12
N LYS A 36 -3.30 -6.98 8.07
CA LYS A 36 -2.53 -8.20 7.88
C LYS A 36 -1.14 -7.88 7.37
N PRO A 37 -0.16 -8.71 7.70
CA PRO A 37 1.22 -8.45 7.24
C PRO A 37 1.36 -8.58 5.73
N ALA A 38 2.35 -7.92 5.18
CA ALA A 38 2.63 -7.96 3.76
C ALA A 38 4.10 -8.27 3.54
N TYR A 39 4.37 -9.00 2.46
CA TYR A 39 5.74 -9.29 2.10
C TYR A 39 6.42 -8.03 1.56
N THR A 40 7.73 -7.97 1.72
CA THR A 40 8.51 -6.83 1.26
C THR A 40 8.28 -6.55 -0.23
N THR A 41 8.24 -7.61 -1.04
CA THR A 41 8.04 -7.43 -2.47
C THR A 41 6.67 -6.83 -2.76
N THR A 42 5.67 -7.22 -1.99
CA THR A 42 4.32 -6.68 -2.16
C THR A 42 4.29 -5.20 -1.79
N ILE A 43 4.97 -4.85 -0.69
CA ILE A 43 5.03 -3.46 -0.25
C ILE A 43 5.69 -2.60 -1.33
N ARG A 44 6.76 -3.10 -1.93
CA ARG A 44 7.44 -2.34 -2.99
C ARG A 44 6.55 -2.13 -4.20
N LYS A 45 5.79 -3.15 -4.58
CA LYS A 45 4.89 -3.04 -5.71
C LYS A 45 3.82 -2.00 -5.46
N LEU A 46 3.26 -2.01 -4.25
CA LEU A 46 2.22 -1.06 -3.90
C LEU A 46 2.77 0.36 -3.84
N ALA A 47 3.96 0.52 -3.28
CA ALA A 47 4.58 1.83 -3.18
C ALA A 47 4.87 2.41 -4.56
N ARG A 48 5.33 1.56 -5.47
CA ARG A 48 5.60 2.01 -6.83
C ARG A 48 4.30 2.43 -7.51
N ALA A 49 3.24 1.67 -7.32
CA ALA A 49 1.96 1.99 -7.93
C ALA A 49 1.40 3.30 -7.39
N LEU A 50 1.68 3.59 -6.11
CA LEU A 50 1.20 4.81 -5.48
C LEU A 50 2.20 5.96 -5.60
N ASP A 51 3.35 5.68 -6.20
CA ASP A 51 4.40 6.68 -6.39
C ASP A 51 4.85 7.29 -5.06
N VAL A 52 5.08 6.43 -4.07
CA VAL A 52 5.57 6.85 -2.77
C VAL A 52 6.73 5.95 -2.36
N ASP A 53 7.49 6.40 -1.38
CA ASP A 53 8.56 5.61 -0.81
C ASP A 53 7.96 4.44 -0.03
N PRO A 54 8.48 3.22 -0.18
CA PRO A 54 7.98 2.10 0.61
C PRO A 54 7.96 2.37 2.11
N ALA A 55 8.91 3.14 2.61
CA ALA A 55 8.96 3.48 4.02
C ALA A 55 7.72 4.29 4.44
N GLU A 56 7.18 5.05 3.51
CA GLU A 56 6.00 5.83 3.79
C GLU A 56 4.78 4.94 4.01
N LEU A 57 4.70 3.85 3.27
CA LEU A 57 3.59 2.92 3.43
C LEU A 57 3.59 2.27 4.80
N ILE A 58 4.73 1.90 5.30
CA ILE A 58 4.82 1.22 6.59
C ILE A 58 5.04 2.21 7.73
N GLY A 59 5.10 3.50 7.44
CA GLY A 59 5.20 4.51 8.47
C GLY A 59 6.58 4.62 9.11
N LEU A 60 7.61 4.04 8.48
CA LEU A 60 8.93 4.10 9.06
C LEU A 60 9.49 5.51 9.12
N ASP A 61 9.18 6.31 8.13
CA ASP A 61 9.69 7.66 8.05
C ASP A 61 9.09 8.55 9.12
N ARG A 62 8.10 8.05 9.88
CA ARG A 62 7.53 8.83 10.95
C ARG A 62 8.06 8.44 12.27
N ARG A 63 8.90 7.45 12.35
CA ARG A 63 9.35 7.00 13.59
C ARG A 63 10.34 7.84 14.02
N GLU A 64 10.76 8.45 14.21
CA GLU A 64 11.65 9.17 14.59
C GLU A 64 11.97 9.18 15.65
N GLY A 65 12.07 9.10 15.91
CA GLY A 65 12.61 9.25 16.93
C GLY A 65 12.62 9.64 17.86
#